data_ebeae63498bc21cee93eb6b3888a3f5e
#
_entry.id   ebeae63498bc21cee93eb6b3888a3f5e
#
_cell.length_a   1.000
_cell.length_b   1.000
_cell.length_c   1.000
_cell.angle_alpha   90.00
_cell.angle_beta   90.00
_cell.angle_gamma   90.00
#
_symmetry.space_group_name_H-M   'P 1'
#
loop_
_entity.id
_entity.type
_entity.pdbx_description
1 polymer ?
#
loop_
_entity_poly.entity_id
_entity_poly.type
_entity_poly.pdbx_seq_one_letter_code
_entity_poly.pdbx_strand_id
1 'polypeptide(L)'
;DDRTSRGLGDVYKRQRKFKFGEAESSNTIGQVCGLAWTEVGGELLTIEASKVSGKGKTIKTGSLGEVMQESIQAALTVVRSRSDSLGIKKDFYEKFDTHIHVPEGATPKDGPSAGVGMTTALISAFTEIPVRSDVAMTGEITLRGQVLKIGGLKEKLLAAKRGGIKKVIIPLDNNCLLYTSDAADD
;
A
#
# COMPACT_ATOMS: atom_id res chain seq x y z
N ASP A 1 -43.62 14.86 5.64
CA ASP A 1 -43.11 13.98 4.58
C ASP A 1 -41.94 13.14 5.09
N ASP A 2 -42.27 12.03 5.76
CA ASP A 2 -41.37 11.19 6.54
C ASP A 2 -40.67 10.07 5.71
N ARG A 3 -40.78 10.11 4.38
CA ARG A 3 -40.21 9.08 3.51
C ARG A 3 -38.76 9.34 3.05
N THR A 4 -38.31 10.58 3.03
CA THR A 4 -36.97 10.96 2.56
C THR A 4 -35.91 10.79 3.63
N SER A 5 -36.25 10.91 4.91
CA SER A 5 -35.31 10.75 6.02
C SER A 5 -34.95 9.29 6.32
N ARG A 6 -35.86 8.34 6.04
CA ARG A 6 -35.59 6.89 6.24
C ARG A 6 -34.60 6.34 5.20
N GLY A 7 -34.63 6.81 3.95
CA GLY A 7 -33.72 6.35 2.91
C GLY A 7 -32.26 6.74 3.12
N LEU A 8 -31.99 7.95 3.60
CA LEU A 8 -30.66 8.46 3.89
C LEU A 8 -30.02 7.74 5.09
N GLY A 9 -30.78 7.47 6.15
CA GLY A 9 -30.29 6.75 7.33
C GLY A 9 -29.90 5.29 7.04
N ASP A 10 -30.60 4.63 6.11
CA ASP A 10 -30.27 3.24 5.74
C ASP A 10 -29.07 3.15 4.79
N VAL A 11 -28.88 4.12 3.91
CA VAL A 11 -27.67 4.23 3.06
C VAL A 11 -26.45 4.48 3.94
N TYR A 12 -26.55 5.35 4.93
CA TYR A 12 -25.45 5.66 5.84
C TYR A 12 -25.04 4.46 6.72
N LYS A 13 -25.99 3.63 7.14
CA LYS A 13 -25.74 2.41 7.93
C LYS A 13 -25.08 1.29 7.13
N ARG A 14 -25.20 1.28 5.78
CA ARG A 14 -24.65 0.27 4.90
C ARG A 14 -23.27 0.61 4.36
N GLN A 15 -22.78 1.84 4.56
CA GLN A 15 -21.42 2.22 4.17
C GLN A 15 -20.41 1.55 5.10
N ARG A 16 -19.41 0.86 4.53
CA ARG A 16 -18.25 0.39 5.28
C ARG A 16 -17.55 1.61 5.88
N LYS A 17 -17.44 1.63 7.20
CA LYS A 17 -16.66 2.68 7.88
C LYS A 17 -15.19 2.44 7.62
N PHE A 18 -14.49 3.43 7.09
CA PHE A 18 -13.03 3.43 7.07
C PHE A 18 -12.54 3.47 8.52
N LYS A 19 -11.68 2.52 8.89
CA LYS A 19 -11.12 2.42 10.24
C LYS A 19 -9.65 2.82 10.18
N PHE A 20 -9.35 3.96 10.75
CA PHE A 20 -7.98 4.46 10.84
C PHE A 20 -7.12 3.55 11.72
N GLY A 21 -5.91 3.21 11.25
CA GLY A 21 -4.93 2.45 12.03
C GLY A 21 -5.29 0.99 12.32
N GLU A 22 -6.37 0.46 11.74
CA GLU A 22 -6.74 -0.96 11.82
C GLU A 22 -6.57 -1.64 10.45
N ALA A 23 -6.20 -2.93 10.48
CA ALA A 23 -6.18 -3.75 9.26
C ALA A 23 -7.60 -3.91 8.68
N GLU A 24 -7.69 -3.96 7.36
CA GLU A 24 -8.95 -4.23 6.67
C GLU A 24 -9.51 -5.61 7.05
N SER A 25 -10.84 -5.73 7.07
CA SER A 25 -11.51 -6.95 7.47
C SER A 25 -11.57 -8.04 6.40
N SER A 26 -11.23 -7.71 5.15
CA SER A 26 -11.31 -8.63 4.01
C SER A 26 -10.19 -8.40 3.00
N ASN A 27 -9.78 -9.48 2.34
CA ASN A 27 -8.82 -9.41 1.24
C ASN A 27 -9.42 -8.64 0.06
N THR A 28 -8.68 -7.71 -0.51
CA THR A 28 -9.18 -6.79 -1.55
C THR A 28 -8.19 -6.73 -2.71
N ILE A 29 -8.72 -6.67 -3.92
CA ILE A 29 -7.91 -6.47 -5.13
C ILE A 29 -7.41 -5.03 -5.16
N GLY A 30 -6.12 -4.88 -5.43
CA GLY A 30 -5.49 -3.57 -5.58
C GLY A 30 -5.28 -2.80 -4.27
N GLN A 31 -5.56 -3.38 -3.11
CA GLN A 31 -5.38 -2.73 -1.82
C GLN A 31 -4.31 -3.45 -0.99
N VAL A 32 -3.35 -2.70 -0.46
CA VAL A 32 -2.22 -3.19 0.33
C VAL A 32 -2.07 -2.37 1.59
N CYS A 33 -1.76 -3.04 2.69
CA CYS A 33 -1.33 -2.38 3.91
C CYS A 33 0.19 -2.14 3.87
N GLY A 34 0.60 -0.90 3.76
CA GLY A 34 1.97 -0.44 3.97
C GLY A 34 2.22 -0.02 5.41
N LEU A 35 3.44 0.39 5.70
CA LEU A 35 3.86 0.87 7.01
C LEU A 35 4.62 2.20 6.86
N ALA A 36 4.14 3.23 7.53
CA ALA A 36 4.78 4.54 7.58
C ALA A 36 5.44 4.78 8.95
N TRP A 37 6.49 5.59 8.93
CA TRP A 37 7.07 6.19 10.13
C TRP A 37 6.67 7.66 10.21
N THR A 38 6.33 8.12 11.40
CA THR A 38 6.02 9.53 11.69
C THR A 38 6.78 9.95 12.95
N GLU A 39 6.86 11.25 13.20
CA GLU A 39 7.51 11.78 14.41
C GLU A 39 6.87 11.31 15.72
N VAL A 40 5.61 10.87 15.66
CA VAL A 40 4.85 10.37 16.82
C VAL A 40 4.76 8.84 16.86
N GLY A 41 5.49 8.14 15.97
CA GLY A 41 5.52 6.67 15.93
C GLY A 41 5.25 6.11 14.54
N GLY A 42 4.90 4.82 14.48
CA GLY A 42 4.53 4.17 13.24
C GLY A 42 3.01 4.17 12.99
N GLU A 43 2.62 4.10 11.73
CA GLU A 43 1.22 4.05 11.28
C GLU A 43 1.02 3.02 10.17
N LEU A 44 -0.20 2.47 10.06
CA LEU A 44 -0.62 1.71 8.91
C LEU A 44 -0.93 2.66 7.76
N LEU A 45 -0.46 2.32 6.57
CA LEU A 45 -0.64 3.10 5.36
C LEU A 45 -1.43 2.27 4.34
N THR A 46 -2.68 2.62 4.11
CA THR A 46 -3.46 1.98 3.05
C THR A 46 -2.97 2.49 1.70
N ILE A 47 -2.65 1.58 0.79
CA ILE A 47 -2.25 1.87 -0.58
C ILE A 47 -3.26 1.21 -1.50
N GLU A 48 -3.87 1.98 -2.38
CA GLU A 48 -4.87 1.52 -3.32
C GLU A 48 -4.36 1.70 -4.75
N ALA A 49 -4.53 0.70 -5.58
CA ALA A 49 -4.29 0.75 -7.01
C ALA A 49 -5.52 0.26 -7.77
N SER A 50 -5.90 1.00 -8.80
CA SER A 50 -7.02 0.65 -9.68
C SER A 50 -6.60 0.78 -11.13
N LYS A 51 -7.15 -0.08 -11.98
CA LYS A 51 -7.05 0.03 -13.45
C LYS A 51 -8.42 0.35 -14.03
N VAL A 52 -8.45 1.26 -14.97
CA VAL A 52 -9.65 1.58 -15.76
C VAL A 52 -9.28 1.62 -17.25
N SER A 53 -10.20 1.30 -18.12
CA SER A 53 -9.94 1.40 -19.57
C SER A 53 -9.52 2.83 -19.91
N GLY A 54 -8.41 2.98 -20.66
CA GLY A 54 -7.85 4.29 -20.92
C GLY A 54 -6.74 4.26 -21.98
N LYS A 55 -5.79 5.16 -21.87
CA LYS A 55 -4.69 5.36 -22.83
C LYS A 55 -3.31 5.34 -22.16
N GLY A 56 -3.19 4.71 -21.01
CA GLY A 56 -1.91 4.58 -20.29
C GLY A 56 -1.57 5.75 -19.36
N LYS A 57 -2.55 6.53 -18.92
CA LYS A 57 -2.30 7.60 -17.94
C LYS A 57 -2.05 7.02 -16.57
N THR A 58 -1.12 7.63 -15.83
CA THR A 58 -0.91 7.36 -14.41
C THR A 58 -1.44 8.53 -13.60
N ILE A 59 -2.42 8.24 -12.76
CA ILE A 59 -3.06 9.19 -11.83
C ILE A 59 -2.55 8.88 -10.43
N LYS A 60 -2.15 9.90 -9.70
CA LYS A 60 -1.62 9.80 -8.33
C LYS A 60 -2.37 10.76 -7.43
N THR A 61 -2.91 10.28 -6.31
CA THR A 61 -3.67 11.09 -5.35
C THR A 61 -3.36 10.68 -3.91
N GLY A 62 -3.61 11.56 -2.94
CA GLY A 62 -3.41 11.30 -1.52
C GLY A 62 -2.34 12.18 -0.86
N SER A 63 -2.06 13.37 -1.40
CA SER A 63 -1.05 14.31 -0.87
C SER A 63 0.35 13.68 -0.80
N LEU A 64 0.80 13.11 -1.94
CA LEU A 64 2.04 12.38 -2.06
C LEU A 64 3.20 13.32 -2.38
N GLY A 65 4.26 13.29 -1.57
CA GLY A 65 5.50 14.00 -1.82
C GLY A 65 6.29 13.45 -3.02
N GLU A 66 7.35 14.14 -3.39
CA GLU A 66 8.12 13.83 -4.61
C GLU A 66 8.74 12.44 -4.57
N VAL A 67 9.36 12.04 -3.45
CA VAL A 67 10.00 10.73 -3.30
C VAL A 67 8.99 9.59 -3.43
N MET A 68 7.80 9.74 -2.86
CA MET A 68 6.73 8.76 -2.99
C MET A 68 6.20 8.69 -4.42
N GLN A 69 6.14 9.80 -5.15
CA GLN A 69 5.77 9.82 -6.56
C GLN A 69 6.81 9.14 -7.45
N GLU A 70 8.11 9.29 -7.15
CA GLU A 70 9.19 8.55 -7.81
C GLU A 70 9.09 7.04 -7.54
N SER A 71 8.76 6.64 -6.32
CA SER A 71 8.52 5.24 -5.96
C SER A 71 7.39 4.62 -6.78
N ILE A 72 6.34 5.39 -7.09
CA ILE A 72 5.26 4.94 -7.98
C ILE A 72 5.79 4.70 -9.40
N GLN A 73 6.64 5.58 -9.93
CA GLN A 73 7.23 5.40 -11.26
C GLN A 73 8.15 4.17 -11.31
N ALA A 74 8.95 3.96 -10.25
CA ALA A 74 9.78 2.77 -10.13
C ALA A 74 8.93 1.49 -10.08
N ALA A 75 7.87 1.48 -9.28
CA ALA A 75 6.93 0.37 -9.17
C ALA A 75 6.27 0.02 -10.52
N LEU A 76 5.77 1.02 -11.25
CA LEU A 76 5.21 0.83 -12.60
C LEU A 76 6.23 0.24 -13.56
N THR A 77 7.47 0.72 -13.52
CA THR A 77 8.55 0.19 -14.36
C THR A 77 8.84 -1.28 -14.05
N VAL A 78 8.89 -1.65 -12.77
CA VAL A 78 9.08 -3.05 -12.34
C VAL A 78 7.94 -3.93 -12.84
N VAL A 79 6.69 -3.50 -12.69
CA VAL A 79 5.51 -4.26 -13.16
C VAL A 79 5.56 -4.43 -14.67
N ARG A 80 5.90 -3.37 -15.43
CA ARG A 80 6.03 -3.44 -16.90
C ARG A 80 7.13 -4.40 -17.33
N SER A 81 8.31 -4.32 -16.71
CA SER A 81 9.45 -5.18 -17.05
C SER A 81 9.22 -6.66 -16.74
N ARG A 82 8.33 -6.96 -15.81
CA ARG A 82 8.00 -8.33 -15.38
C ARG A 82 6.61 -8.79 -15.81
N SER A 83 5.93 -8.05 -16.69
CA SER A 83 4.55 -8.33 -17.10
C SER A 83 4.34 -9.76 -17.56
N ASP A 84 5.24 -10.32 -18.37
CA ASP A 84 5.16 -11.70 -18.87
C ASP A 84 5.17 -12.73 -17.74
N SER A 85 6.10 -12.59 -16.79
CA SER A 85 6.21 -13.51 -15.65
C SER A 85 5.05 -13.39 -14.66
N LEU A 86 4.36 -12.24 -14.67
CA LEU A 86 3.19 -11.95 -13.84
C LEU A 86 1.87 -12.32 -14.53
N GLY A 87 1.91 -12.80 -15.78
CA GLY A 87 0.70 -13.08 -16.56
C GLY A 87 -0.09 -11.82 -16.97
N ILE A 88 0.56 -10.66 -16.96
CA ILE A 88 -0.03 -9.38 -17.36
C ILE A 88 0.27 -9.15 -18.84
N LYS A 89 -0.74 -8.77 -19.63
CA LYS A 89 -0.56 -8.47 -21.06
C LYS A 89 0.43 -7.33 -21.25
N LYS A 90 1.38 -7.48 -22.19
CA LYS A 90 2.46 -6.49 -22.45
C LYS A 90 1.96 -5.09 -22.77
N ASP A 91 0.80 -4.98 -23.39
CA ASP A 91 0.18 -3.72 -23.82
C ASP A 91 -0.73 -3.08 -22.77
N PHE A 92 -0.71 -3.59 -21.53
CA PHE A 92 -1.59 -3.07 -20.46
C PHE A 92 -1.43 -1.57 -20.23
N TYR A 93 -0.21 -1.07 -20.34
CA TYR A 93 0.13 0.35 -20.12
C TYR A 93 -0.37 1.27 -21.24
N GLU A 94 -0.85 0.74 -22.37
CA GLU A 94 -1.47 1.51 -23.45
C GLU A 94 -2.99 1.45 -23.41
N LYS A 95 -3.56 0.43 -22.76
CA LYS A 95 -4.99 0.14 -22.74
C LYS A 95 -5.69 0.52 -21.46
N PHE A 96 -4.94 0.70 -20.37
CA PHE A 96 -5.49 1.03 -19.06
C PHE A 96 -4.83 2.26 -18.49
N ASP A 97 -5.64 3.17 -17.98
CA ASP A 97 -5.17 4.19 -17.05
C ASP A 97 -5.04 3.55 -15.67
N THR A 98 -3.98 3.89 -14.96
CA THR A 98 -3.67 3.37 -13.63
C THR A 98 -3.82 4.50 -12.62
N HIS A 99 -4.62 4.27 -11.58
CA HIS A 99 -4.78 5.22 -10.49
C HIS A 99 -4.20 4.62 -9.21
N ILE A 100 -3.25 5.31 -8.59
CA ILE A 100 -2.72 4.98 -7.29
C ILE A 100 -3.18 6.05 -6.32
N HIS A 101 -3.81 5.61 -5.25
CA HIS A 101 -4.35 6.47 -4.19
C HIS A 101 -3.84 6.01 -2.83
N VAL A 102 -3.44 6.97 -2.01
CA VAL A 102 -3.16 6.73 -0.59
C VAL A 102 -4.14 7.59 0.19
N PRO A 103 -5.15 7.00 0.84
CA PRO A 103 -6.18 7.73 1.58
C PRO A 103 -5.60 8.69 2.62
N GLU A 104 -6.47 9.54 3.19
CA GLU A 104 -6.11 10.58 4.15
C GLU A 104 -5.28 11.72 3.55
N GLY A 105 -5.81 12.31 2.46
CA GLY A 105 -5.16 13.40 1.74
C GLY A 105 -4.87 14.67 2.55
N ALA A 106 -5.48 14.83 3.73
CA ALA A 106 -5.18 15.92 4.63
C ALA A 106 -3.79 15.81 5.29
N THR A 107 -3.23 14.62 5.37
CA THR A 107 -1.89 14.36 5.91
C THR A 107 -0.91 14.14 4.76
N PRO A 108 0.10 15.01 4.58
CA PRO A 108 1.14 14.81 3.59
C PRO A 108 1.93 13.52 3.88
N LYS A 109 2.21 12.76 2.81
CA LYS A 109 2.95 11.50 2.90
C LYS A 109 4.12 11.53 1.93
N ASP A 110 5.30 11.17 2.42
CA ASP A 110 6.48 11.06 1.56
C ASP A 110 7.39 9.92 2.02
N GLY A 111 8.32 9.54 1.16
CA GLY A 111 9.36 8.56 1.42
C GLY A 111 9.32 7.34 0.50
N PRO A 112 10.45 6.62 0.38
CA PRO A 112 10.61 5.53 -0.57
C PRO A 112 10.08 4.17 -0.06
N SER A 113 9.83 4.02 1.24
CA SER A 113 9.54 2.72 1.88
C SER A 113 8.18 2.11 1.52
N ALA A 114 7.33 2.83 0.81
CA ALA A 114 6.06 2.32 0.28
C ALA A 114 6.19 1.60 -1.08
N GLY A 115 7.38 1.59 -1.69
CA GLY A 115 7.59 1.07 -3.04
C GLY A 115 7.15 -0.38 -3.25
N VAL A 116 7.45 -1.27 -2.30
CA VAL A 116 6.99 -2.68 -2.33
C VAL A 116 5.47 -2.76 -2.27
N GLY A 117 4.85 -1.99 -1.38
CA GLY A 117 3.39 -1.94 -1.26
C GLY A 117 2.72 -1.46 -2.55
N MET A 118 3.26 -0.41 -3.17
CA MET A 118 2.77 0.12 -4.44
C MET A 118 2.90 -0.89 -5.58
N THR A 119 4.05 -1.56 -5.66
CA THR A 119 4.27 -2.63 -6.65
C THR A 119 3.27 -3.77 -6.48
N THR A 120 3.04 -4.21 -5.25
CA THR A 120 2.11 -5.29 -4.93
C THR A 120 0.66 -4.88 -5.23
N ALA A 121 0.26 -3.64 -4.90
CA ALA A 121 -1.07 -3.13 -5.21
C ALA A 121 -1.32 -3.08 -6.73
N LEU A 122 -0.33 -2.62 -7.50
CA LEU A 122 -0.39 -2.61 -8.97
C LEU A 122 -0.51 -4.02 -9.54
N ILE A 123 0.33 -4.96 -9.11
CA ILE A 123 0.27 -6.37 -9.55
C ILE A 123 -1.12 -6.93 -9.25
N SER A 124 -1.61 -6.74 -8.04
CA SER A 124 -2.95 -7.18 -7.63
C SER A 124 -4.05 -6.61 -8.53
N ALA A 125 -4.01 -5.30 -8.81
CA ALA A 125 -4.99 -4.64 -9.69
C ALA A 125 -4.98 -5.20 -11.12
N PHE A 126 -3.81 -5.51 -11.67
CA PHE A 126 -3.69 -6.04 -13.02
C PHE A 126 -3.97 -7.54 -13.14
N THR A 127 -3.60 -8.32 -12.14
CA THR A 127 -3.83 -9.77 -12.10
C THR A 127 -5.19 -10.15 -11.53
N GLU A 128 -5.89 -9.21 -10.88
CA GLU A 128 -7.17 -9.43 -10.16
C GLU A 128 -7.06 -10.45 -9.01
N ILE A 129 -5.83 -10.63 -8.49
CA ILE A 129 -5.58 -11.47 -7.32
C ILE A 129 -5.66 -10.60 -6.06
N PRO A 130 -6.55 -10.91 -5.11
CA PRO A 130 -6.70 -10.11 -3.90
C PRO A 130 -5.48 -10.23 -2.98
N VAL A 131 -5.13 -9.12 -2.34
CA VAL A 131 -4.06 -9.09 -1.33
C VAL A 131 -4.66 -9.40 0.04
N ARG A 132 -3.90 -10.12 0.86
CA ARG A 132 -4.30 -10.46 2.22
C ARG A 132 -4.34 -9.21 3.10
N SER A 133 -5.46 -9.01 3.78
CA SER A 133 -5.69 -7.87 4.67
C SER A 133 -4.89 -7.95 5.98
N ASP A 134 -4.48 -9.15 6.41
CA ASP A 134 -3.70 -9.38 7.62
C ASP A 134 -2.17 -9.35 7.40
N VAL A 135 -1.74 -8.91 6.20
CA VAL A 135 -0.33 -8.77 5.83
C VAL A 135 -0.02 -7.31 5.54
N ALA A 136 1.01 -6.77 6.20
CA ALA A 136 1.58 -5.48 5.87
C ALA A 136 2.97 -5.64 5.25
N MET A 137 3.43 -4.61 4.54
CA MET A 137 4.75 -4.63 3.93
C MET A 137 5.40 -3.25 3.91
N THR A 138 6.72 -3.25 3.90
CA THR A 138 7.53 -2.04 3.76
C THR A 138 8.82 -2.37 3.03
N GLY A 139 9.31 -1.45 2.22
CA GLY A 139 10.56 -1.60 1.47
C GLY A 139 10.63 -0.61 0.32
N GLU A 140 11.82 -0.10 0.06
CA GLU A 140 12.11 0.66 -1.15
C GLU A 140 12.33 -0.31 -2.30
N ILE A 141 11.81 0.00 -3.49
CA ILE A 141 11.95 -0.83 -4.69
C ILE A 141 12.89 -0.18 -5.70
N THR A 142 13.83 -0.96 -6.24
CA THR A 142 14.67 -0.52 -7.36
C THR A 142 14.03 -0.88 -8.70
N LEU A 143 14.50 -0.27 -9.79
CA LEU A 143 14.04 -0.60 -11.16
C LEU A 143 14.27 -2.06 -11.54
N ARG A 144 15.21 -2.73 -10.87
CA ARG A 144 15.50 -4.18 -11.06
C ARG A 144 14.62 -5.06 -10.16
N GLY A 145 13.76 -4.46 -9.34
CA GLY A 145 12.89 -5.16 -8.42
C GLY A 145 13.60 -5.71 -7.17
N GLN A 146 14.75 -5.13 -6.82
CA GLN A 146 15.39 -5.39 -5.53
C GLN A 146 14.70 -4.55 -4.45
N VAL A 147 14.66 -5.09 -3.25
CA VAL A 147 14.05 -4.43 -2.09
C VAL A 147 15.16 -3.97 -1.16
N LEU A 148 15.27 -2.65 -0.97
CA LEU A 148 16.28 -2.03 -0.14
C LEU A 148 15.79 -1.85 1.29
N LYS A 149 16.74 -1.79 2.24
CA LYS A 149 16.49 -1.53 3.66
C LYS A 149 15.78 -0.20 3.89
N ILE A 150 15.01 -0.14 4.97
CA ILE A 150 14.24 1.06 5.39
C ILE A 150 14.57 1.47 6.81
N GLY A 151 14.26 2.71 7.16
CA GLY A 151 14.32 3.23 8.51
C GLY A 151 13.02 3.05 9.29
N GLY A 152 13.08 3.26 10.62
CA GLY A 152 11.91 3.23 11.50
C GLY A 152 11.24 1.86 11.60
N LEU A 153 12.00 0.76 11.51
CA LEU A 153 11.42 -0.59 11.51
C LEU A 153 10.69 -0.89 12.81
N LYS A 154 11.25 -0.52 13.96
CA LYS A 154 10.66 -0.76 15.28
C LYS A 154 9.28 -0.13 15.39
N GLU A 155 9.16 1.13 15.04
CA GLU A 155 7.91 1.89 15.08
C GLU A 155 6.88 1.31 14.11
N LYS A 156 7.31 0.91 12.92
CA LYS A 156 6.48 0.26 11.91
C LYS A 156 5.92 -1.08 12.39
N LEU A 157 6.74 -1.90 13.03
CA LEU A 157 6.31 -3.19 13.58
C LEU A 157 5.33 -3.02 14.76
N LEU A 158 5.57 -2.00 15.62
CA LEU A 158 4.63 -1.67 16.69
C LEU A 158 3.28 -1.21 16.14
N ALA A 159 3.27 -0.41 15.07
CA ALA A 159 2.04 0.00 14.39
C ALA A 159 1.30 -1.20 13.79
N ALA A 160 2.02 -2.10 13.13
CA ALA A 160 1.45 -3.32 12.56
C ALA A 160 0.79 -4.18 13.66
N LYS A 161 1.46 -4.35 14.80
CA LYS A 161 0.91 -5.09 15.96
C LYS A 161 -0.36 -4.43 16.51
N ARG A 162 -0.34 -3.10 16.71
CA ARG A 162 -1.51 -2.36 17.19
C ARG A 162 -2.69 -2.45 16.21
N GLY A 163 -2.42 -2.40 14.91
CA GLY A 163 -3.42 -2.47 13.86
C GLY A 163 -3.96 -3.88 13.56
N GLY A 164 -3.52 -4.91 14.29
CA GLY A 164 -4.02 -6.28 14.12
C GLY A 164 -3.40 -7.04 12.94
N ILE A 165 -2.29 -6.56 12.38
CA ILE A 165 -1.54 -7.25 11.33
C ILE A 165 -0.88 -8.50 11.90
N LYS A 166 -1.00 -9.62 11.19
CA LYS A 166 -0.44 -10.91 11.61
C LYS A 166 0.93 -11.20 11.00
N LYS A 167 1.21 -10.64 9.84
CA LYS A 167 2.49 -10.86 9.13
C LYS A 167 3.00 -9.56 8.54
N VAL A 168 4.28 -9.29 8.72
CA VAL A 168 4.95 -8.14 8.09
C VAL A 168 6.05 -8.64 7.16
N ILE A 169 6.05 -8.15 5.93
CA ILE A 169 7.10 -8.39 4.93
C ILE A 169 8.06 -7.21 5.01
N ILE A 170 9.32 -7.50 5.30
CA ILE A 170 10.40 -6.52 5.45
C ILE A 170 11.54 -6.82 4.49
N PRO A 171 12.39 -5.84 4.17
CA PRO A 171 13.61 -6.08 3.41
C PRO A 171 14.55 -7.04 4.16
N LEU A 172 15.25 -7.90 3.41
CA LEU A 172 16.18 -8.86 3.98
C LEU A 172 17.28 -8.17 4.82
N ASP A 173 17.78 -7.04 4.36
CA ASP A 173 18.82 -6.27 5.02
C ASP A 173 18.38 -5.61 6.35
N ASN A 174 17.07 -5.59 6.63
CA ASN A 174 16.55 -5.17 7.94
C ASN A 174 16.51 -6.31 8.97
N ASN A 175 16.77 -7.54 8.54
CA ASN A 175 16.65 -8.72 9.43
C ASN A 175 17.64 -8.67 10.61
N CYS A 176 18.82 -8.11 10.41
CA CYS A 176 19.81 -7.94 11.48
C CYS A 176 19.34 -7.03 12.63
N LEU A 177 18.40 -6.10 12.36
CA LEU A 177 17.84 -5.22 13.39
C LEU A 177 16.87 -5.95 14.34
N LEU A 178 16.34 -7.10 13.95
CA LEU A 178 15.45 -7.91 14.79
C LEU A 178 16.20 -8.69 15.86
N TYR A 179 17.45 -9.06 15.59
CA TYR A 179 18.29 -9.84 16.52
C TYR A 179 19.03 -8.99 17.55
N THR A 180 19.17 -7.68 17.33
CA THR A 180 19.85 -6.77 18.26
C THR A 180 18.95 -6.25 19.38
N SER A 181 17.62 -6.35 19.23
CA SER A 181 16.68 -5.92 20.27
C SER A 181 16.50 -6.93 21.39
N ASP A 182 16.74 -8.22 21.13
CA ASP A 182 16.61 -9.29 22.15
C ASP A 182 17.86 -9.41 23.03
N ALA A 183 18.98 -8.78 22.63
CA ALA A 183 20.24 -8.82 23.39
C ALA A 183 20.40 -7.71 24.44
N ALA A 184 19.40 -6.80 24.54
CA ALA A 184 19.45 -5.65 25.45
C ALA A 184 18.55 -5.79 26.69
N ASP A 185 17.81 -6.91 26.82
CA ASP A 185 16.89 -7.17 27.92
C ASP A 185 17.35 -8.32 28.86
N ASP A 186 18.67 -8.69 28.85
CA ASP A 186 19.31 -9.57 29.85
C ASP A 186 20.19 -8.77 30.81
#